data_6bd12bf395c2d20cd69f77f34919a041
#
_entry.id   6bd12bf395c2d20cd69f77f34919a041
#
_cell.length_a   1.000
_cell.length_b   1.000
_cell.length_c   1.000
_cell.angle_alpha   90.00
_cell.angle_beta   90.00
_cell.angle_gamma   90.00
#
_symmetry.space_group_name_H-M   'P 1'
#
loop_
_entity.id
_entity.type
_entity.pdbx_description
1 polymer ?
#
loop_
_entity_poly.entity_id
_entity_poly.type
_entity_poly.pdbx_seq_one_letter_code
_entity_poly.pdbx_strand_id
1 'polypeptide(L)'
;MNKLQHILGAALCGSALLGSMAQAAERELKVYNWADYILPSVPKDFADKTGIKLTWDIFDTNESLEAKLLTGNSGYDLVVPTNTFLENEIKAGVFQPLDKSKLPNWQHLNPELLQLMSANDPGNQYAVPYMYGTVLIGFNPAKVKAVLGENAPVDSWDLIFKEENISKLQQCGVAMLDSPGEILPIALHYLGLDPNSRNPQDYEKAGALLQKIKPHVAYFNSAKYMTDIANGDICVAIGYSGSFFQFANRAKEAGNGVVVDWRLPKQGAPLWFDSFAIPKSAKNVAEAHEFLNNLLDPKVIAPISDFLGYPNPNKDGMPLVQSEIRDNPNLTPTAEAQKNLYVLQPLPQKIERIRTRVWSKVKTGN
;
A
#
# COMPACT_ATOMS: atom_id res chain seq x y z
N MET A 1 57.09 2.34 84.72
CA MET A 1 58.36 2.09 84.04
C MET A 1 58.03 1.46 82.69
N ASN A 2 58.49 2.12 81.60
CA ASN A 2 58.74 1.60 80.28
C ASN A 2 57.55 1.07 79.40
N LYS A 3 57.43 1.40 78.21
CA LYS A 3 58.06 2.12 77.09
C LYS A 3 57.05 2.09 75.91
N LEU A 4 56.97 3.21 75.29
CA LEU A 4 56.48 3.41 73.92
C LEU A 4 56.88 2.30 72.93
N GLN A 5 56.01 1.97 71.97
CA GLN A 5 56.38 1.76 70.61
C GLN A 5 55.24 2.12 69.67
N HIS A 6 55.52 3.07 68.79
CA HIS A 6 54.67 3.48 67.60
C HIS A 6 54.75 2.44 66.51
N ILE A 7 53.64 2.10 65.96
CA ILE A 7 53.61 1.45 64.58
C ILE A 7 52.70 2.32 63.74
N LEU A 8 53.32 3.00 62.75
CA LEU A 8 52.65 3.63 61.61
C LEU A 8 52.05 2.55 60.74
N GLY A 9 50.72 2.54 60.60
CA GLY A 9 50.02 1.77 59.53
C GLY A 9 49.66 2.70 58.37
N ALA A 10 50.34 2.52 57.25
CA ALA A 10 50.03 3.20 56.00
C ALA A 10 48.69 2.75 55.45
N ALA A 11 47.72 3.68 55.41
CA ALA A 11 46.44 3.46 54.72
C ALA A 11 46.65 3.57 53.19
N LEU A 12 46.64 2.44 52.49
CA LEU A 12 46.51 2.39 51.02
C LEU A 12 45.06 2.73 50.66
N CYS A 13 44.82 3.95 50.19
CA CYS A 13 43.58 4.31 49.47
C CYS A 13 43.63 3.66 48.10
N GLY A 14 43.04 2.46 48.02
CA GLY A 14 42.70 1.86 46.73
C GLY A 14 41.48 2.54 46.14
N SER A 15 41.69 3.52 45.26
CA SER A 15 40.61 4.10 44.42
C SER A 15 40.13 3.04 43.44
N ALA A 16 39.08 2.32 43.80
CA ALA A 16 38.35 1.48 42.85
C ALA A 16 37.64 2.40 41.84
N LEU A 17 38.26 2.53 40.68
CA LEU A 17 37.59 3.04 39.48
C LEU A 17 36.47 2.06 39.12
N LEU A 18 35.29 2.23 39.67
CA LEU A 18 34.05 1.67 39.14
C LEU A 18 33.78 2.35 37.82
N GLY A 19 34.35 1.80 36.75
CA GLY A 19 33.94 2.11 35.41
C GLY A 19 32.45 1.74 35.27
N SER A 20 31.57 2.73 35.34
CA SER A 20 30.19 2.60 34.94
C SER A 20 30.23 2.19 33.48
N MET A 21 30.13 0.90 33.19
CA MET A 21 29.69 0.44 31.88
C MET A 21 28.27 0.98 31.71
N ALA A 22 28.14 2.16 31.11
CA ALA A 22 26.86 2.60 30.60
C ALA A 22 26.40 1.50 29.66
N GLN A 23 25.48 0.66 30.13
CA GLN A 23 24.81 -0.32 29.29
C GLN A 23 24.11 0.50 28.22
N ALA A 24 24.63 0.46 26.98
CA ALA A 24 23.98 1.13 25.86
C ALA A 24 22.53 0.63 25.85
N ALA A 25 21.58 1.55 25.94
CA ALA A 25 20.17 1.20 25.85
C ALA A 25 19.97 0.36 24.59
N GLU A 26 19.27 -0.77 24.75
CA GLU A 26 18.96 -1.65 23.62
C GLU A 26 18.22 -0.81 22.58
N ARG A 27 18.79 -0.69 21.38
CA ARG A 27 18.17 0.05 20.27
C ARG A 27 16.99 -0.77 19.77
N GLU A 28 15.81 -0.19 19.71
CA GLU A 28 14.60 -0.85 19.25
C GLU A 28 13.88 -0.03 18.17
N LEU A 29 13.09 -0.70 17.33
CA LEU A 29 12.23 -0.09 16.34
C LEU A 29 10.91 -0.86 16.26
N LYS A 30 9.79 -0.16 16.41
CA LYS A 30 8.44 -0.74 16.39
C LYS A 30 7.73 -0.31 15.12
N VAL A 31 7.42 -1.29 14.27
CA VAL A 31 6.79 -1.07 12.96
C VAL A 31 5.38 -1.63 12.95
N TYR A 32 4.42 -0.90 12.40
CA TYR A 32 3.05 -1.33 12.18
C TYR A 32 2.75 -1.26 10.69
N ASN A 33 2.61 -2.40 10.04
CA ASN A 33 2.50 -2.55 8.60
C ASN A 33 1.30 -3.43 8.22
N TRP A 34 1.02 -3.51 6.96
CA TRP A 34 0.08 -4.47 6.39
C TRP A 34 0.55 -5.90 6.58
N ALA A 35 -0.39 -6.85 6.64
CA ALA A 35 -0.06 -8.27 6.66
C ALA A 35 0.68 -8.68 5.38
N ASP A 36 1.73 -9.53 5.53
CA ASP A 36 2.53 -10.06 4.41
C ASP A 36 3.10 -9.02 3.44
N TYR A 37 3.40 -7.81 3.95
CA TYR A 37 3.76 -6.65 3.12
C TYR A 37 5.23 -6.22 3.26
N ILE A 38 6.10 -7.17 3.52
CA ILE A 38 7.57 -7.04 3.44
C ILE A 38 8.20 -8.41 3.21
N LEU A 39 9.32 -8.46 2.47
CA LEU A 39 10.11 -9.67 2.37
C LEU A 39 10.67 -10.04 3.77
N PRO A 40 10.37 -11.24 4.32
CA PRO A 40 10.67 -11.59 5.72
C PRO A 40 12.15 -11.50 6.12
N SER A 41 13.08 -11.64 5.16
CA SER A 41 14.52 -11.50 5.44
C SER A 41 14.92 -10.06 5.76
N VAL A 42 14.23 -9.06 5.22
CA VAL A 42 14.65 -7.64 5.33
C VAL A 42 14.69 -7.13 6.78
N PRO A 43 13.66 -7.32 7.62
CA PRO A 43 13.74 -6.95 9.03
C PRO A 43 14.88 -7.66 9.75
N LYS A 44 15.07 -8.95 9.48
CA LYS A 44 16.13 -9.75 10.09
C LYS A 44 17.52 -9.26 9.68
N ASP A 45 17.77 -9.08 8.38
CA ASP A 45 19.06 -8.62 7.84
C ASP A 45 19.41 -7.22 8.37
N PHE A 46 18.40 -6.36 8.50
CA PHE A 46 18.58 -5.05 9.11
C PHE A 46 18.97 -5.16 10.58
N ALA A 47 18.27 -6.00 11.37
CA ALA A 47 18.59 -6.22 12.78
C ALA A 47 20.01 -6.77 12.96
N ASP A 48 20.38 -7.77 12.16
CA ASP A 48 21.73 -8.40 12.19
C ASP A 48 22.82 -7.37 11.85
N LYS A 49 22.55 -6.47 10.91
CA LYS A 49 23.50 -5.43 10.46
C LYS A 49 23.66 -4.28 11.45
N THR A 50 22.60 -3.87 12.11
CA THR A 50 22.56 -2.62 12.91
C THR A 50 22.54 -2.84 14.41
N GLY A 51 22.18 -4.04 14.87
CA GLY A 51 21.91 -4.35 16.26
C GLY A 51 20.59 -3.75 16.78
N ILE A 52 19.74 -3.21 15.91
CA ILE A 52 18.43 -2.69 16.25
C ILE A 52 17.42 -3.84 16.33
N LYS A 53 16.77 -4.00 17.47
CA LYS A 53 15.71 -4.98 17.65
C LYS A 53 14.42 -4.49 17.03
N LEU A 54 13.92 -5.18 16.02
CA LEU A 54 12.64 -4.86 15.38
C LEU A 54 11.47 -5.61 16.04
N THR A 55 10.42 -4.87 16.36
CA THR A 55 9.08 -5.41 16.63
C THR A 55 8.19 -5.08 15.45
N TRP A 56 7.56 -6.11 14.86
CA TRP A 56 6.76 -5.99 13.65
C TRP A 56 5.34 -6.45 13.93
N ASP A 57 4.40 -5.52 13.99
CA ASP A 57 2.98 -5.78 14.16
C ASP A 57 2.24 -5.48 12.84
N ILE A 58 1.07 -6.08 12.66
CA ILE A 58 0.29 -5.98 11.42
C ILE A 58 -1.09 -5.41 11.67
N PHE A 59 -1.64 -4.76 10.64
CA PHE A 59 -3.02 -4.31 10.58
C PHE A 59 -3.67 -4.72 9.24
N ASP A 60 -5.00 -4.69 9.21
CA ASP A 60 -5.78 -5.16 8.06
C ASP A 60 -6.44 -4.01 7.28
N THR A 61 -6.64 -2.84 7.91
CA THR A 61 -7.34 -1.70 7.28
C THR A 61 -6.70 -0.37 7.68
N ASN A 62 -6.73 0.61 6.76
CA ASN A 62 -6.30 1.98 7.06
C ASN A 62 -7.09 2.58 8.22
N GLU A 63 -8.38 2.25 8.35
CA GLU A 63 -9.24 2.74 9.43
C GLU A 63 -8.76 2.26 10.81
N SER A 64 -8.24 1.03 10.89
CA SER A 64 -7.65 0.52 12.14
C SER A 64 -6.34 1.20 12.48
N LEU A 65 -5.52 1.52 11.47
CA LEU A 65 -4.31 2.32 11.63
C LEU A 65 -4.65 3.74 12.07
N GLU A 66 -5.56 4.43 11.36
CA GLU A 66 -5.98 5.81 11.68
C GLU A 66 -6.54 5.91 13.10
N ALA A 67 -7.44 4.98 13.48
CA ALA A 67 -7.99 4.94 14.84
C ALA A 67 -6.89 4.85 15.89
N LYS A 68 -5.86 4.03 15.65
CA LYS A 68 -4.71 3.89 16.55
C LYS A 68 -3.86 5.18 16.60
N LEU A 69 -3.60 5.82 15.47
CA LEU A 69 -2.83 7.07 15.40
C LEU A 69 -3.55 8.23 16.11
N LEU A 70 -4.86 8.33 15.95
CA LEU A 70 -5.68 9.38 16.55
C LEU A 70 -5.77 9.29 18.10
N THR A 71 -5.36 8.17 18.71
CA THR A 71 -5.21 8.11 20.18
C THR A 71 -4.10 9.03 20.71
N GLY A 72 -3.21 9.53 19.82
CA GLY A 72 -2.08 10.39 20.19
C GLY A 72 -0.85 9.63 20.70
N ASN A 73 -0.95 8.33 20.97
CA ASN A 73 0.18 7.47 21.31
C ASN A 73 -0.02 6.09 20.68
N SER A 74 0.39 5.95 19.43
CA SER A 74 0.23 4.70 18.68
C SER A 74 1.05 3.52 19.25
N GLY A 75 2.14 3.83 19.95
CA GLY A 75 3.11 2.83 20.43
C GLY A 75 4.11 2.36 19.37
N TYR A 76 4.06 2.92 18.15
CA TYR A 76 4.93 2.58 17.01
C TYR A 76 5.82 3.75 16.62
N ASP A 77 6.93 3.41 15.96
CA ASP A 77 7.92 4.35 15.44
C ASP A 77 7.78 4.54 13.92
N LEU A 78 7.29 3.50 13.22
CA LEU A 78 6.95 3.52 11.80
C LEU A 78 5.59 2.90 11.56
N VAL A 79 4.84 3.50 10.63
CA VAL A 79 3.54 3.00 10.17
C VAL A 79 3.44 3.15 8.65
N VAL A 80 2.51 2.42 8.00
CA VAL A 80 2.42 2.37 6.53
C VAL A 80 1.00 2.70 6.05
N PRO A 81 0.57 3.97 6.11
CA PRO A 81 -0.70 4.38 5.54
C PRO A 81 -0.69 4.40 4.01
N THR A 82 -1.88 4.19 3.42
CA THR A 82 -2.13 4.51 2.01
C THR A 82 -2.30 6.02 1.84
N ASN A 83 -1.91 6.56 0.70
CA ASN A 83 -1.85 8.01 0.44
C ASN A 83 -3.15 8.78 0.73
N THR A 84 -4.32 8.19 0.52
CA THR A 84 -5.62 8.84 0.83
C THR A 84 -5.85 9.05 2.33
N PHE A 85 -5.35 8.14 3.18
CA PHE A 85 -5.37 8.29 4.64
C PHE A 85 -4.22 9.17 5.14
N LEU A 86 -3.03 9.01 4.55
CA LEU A 86 -1.84 9.80 4.88
C LEU A 86 -2.14 11.31 4.90
N GLU A 87 -2.86 11.84 3.90
CA GLU A 87 -3.18 13.26 3.83
C GLU A 87 -4.04 13.73 5.01
N ASN A 88 -5.07 12.95 5.40
CA ASN A 88 -5.91 13.26 6.55
C ASN A 88 -5.13 13.19 7.86
N GLU A 89 -4.27 12.20 8.00
CA GLU A 89 -3.41 11.98 9.16
C GLU A 89 -2.35 13.08 9.30
N ILE A 90 -1.77 13.56 8.17
CA ILE A 90 -0.90 14.76 8.16
C ILE A 90 -1.67 15.99 8.65
N LYS A 91 -2.89 16.23 8.14
CA LYS A 91 -3.74 17.35 8.56
C LYS A 91 -4.15 17.26 10.03
N ALA A 92 -4.35 16.05 10.54
CA ALA A 92 -4.60 15.80 11.97
C ALA A 92 -3.36 15.97 12.86
N GLY A 93 -2.17 16.16 12.28
CA GLY A 93 -0.91 16.38 12.98
C GLY A 93 -0.40 15.16 13.75
N VAL A 94 -0.73 13.94 13.27
CA VAL A 94 -0.30 12.68 13.90
C VAL A 94 1.09 12.24 13.47
N PHE A 95 1.66 12.82 12.41
CA PHE A 95 3.01 12.55 11.94
C PHE A 95 3.98 13.70 12.24
N GLN A 96 5.25 13.38 12.30
CA GLN A 96 6.33 14.36 12.32
C GLN A 96 7.03 14.41 10.95
N PRO A 97 7.57 15.58 10.55
CA PRO A 97 8.32 15.70 9.30
C PRO A 97 9.55 14.79 9.29
N LEU A 98 9.89 14.26 8.12
CA LEU A 98 11.11 13.52 7.88
C LEU A 98 12.34 14.44 7.92
N ASP A 99 13.40 13.99 8.57
CA ASP A 99 14.73 14.59 8.44
C ASP A 99 15.44 13.99 7.21
N LYS A 100 15.28 14.63 6.05
CA LYS A 100 15.85 14.15 4.80
C LYS A 100 17.39 14.11 4.81
N SER A 101 18.05 14.82 5.74
CA SER A 101 19.51 14.74 5.88
C SER A 101 19.97 13.35 6.37
N LYS A 102 19.06 12.60 7.01
CA LYS A 102 19.27 11.21 7.46
C LYS A 102 18.88 10.17 6.41
N LEU A 103 18.44 10.59 5.26
CA LEU A 103 17.97 9.75 4.16
C LEU A 103 18.81 9.95 2.88
N PRO A 104 20.14 9.69 2.89
CA PRO A 104 20.97 9.87 1.70
C PRO A 104 20.48 9.08 0.50
N ASN A 105 19.80 7.94 0.71
CA ASN A 105 19.23 7.13 -0.36
C ASN A 105 17.93 7.72 -0.95
N TRP A 106 17.43 8.85 -0.44
CA TRP A 106 16.28 9.58 -1.03
C TRP A 106 16.51 9.94 -2.51
N GLN A 107 17.76 10.15 -2.91
CA GLN A 107 18.16 10.45 -4.29
C GLN A 107 17.78 9.36 -5.30
N HIS A 108 17.54 8.12 -4.84
CA HIS A 108 17.14 6.99 -5.68
C HIS A 108 15.63 7.01 -6.01
N LEU A 109 14.83 7.83 -5.33
CA LEU A 109 13.41 7.93 -5.62
C LEU A 109 13.15 8.59 -6.98
N ASN A 110 12.11 8.11 -7.67
CA ASN A 110 11.66 8.63 -8.96
C ASN A 110 10.97 9.99 -8.75
N PRO A 111 11.48 11.09 -9.36
CA PRO A 111 10.90 12.42 -9.16
C PRO A 111 9.48 12.56 -9.73
N GLU A 112 9.11 11.82 -10.77
CA GLU A 112 7.76 11.87 -11.35
C GLU A 112 6.73 11.25 -10.38
N LEU A 113 7.09 10.12 -9.75
CA LEU A 113 6.25 9.49 -8.72
C LEU A 113 6.16 10.35 -7.46
N LEU A 114 7.26 11.00 -7.04
CA LEU A 114 7.25 11.96 -5.94
C LEU A 114 6.33 13.16 -6.26
N GLN A 115 6.31 13.62 -7.50
CA GLN A 115 5.40 14.69 -7.93
C GLN A 115 3.92 14.26 -7.83
N LEU A 116 3.59 13.04 -8.22
CA LEU A 116 2.23 12.50 -8.07
C LEU A 116 1.84 12.36 -6.60
N MET A 117 2.73 11.81 -5.77
CA MET A 117 2.50 11.64 -4.34
C MET A 117 2.36 12.99 -3.61
N SER A 118 2.96 14.06 -4.13
CA SER A 118 2.85 15.41 -3.53
C SER A 118 1.41 15.94 -3.47
N ALA A 119 0.47 15.31 -4.18
CA ALA A 119 -0.95 15.61 -4.07
C ALA A 119 -1.50 15.31 -2.66
N ASN A 120 -0.94 14.30 -1.97
CA ASN A 120 -1.37 13.88 -0.63
C ASN A 120 -0.35 14.24 0.46
N ASP A 121 0.93 14.44 0.11
CA ASP A 121 1.99 14.92 1.01
C ASP A 121 2.75 16.08 0.34
N PRO A 122 2.27 17.33 0.42
CA PRO A 122 2.87 18.47 -0.24
C PRO A 122 4.36 18.63 0.10
N GLY A 123 5.21 18.55 -0.93
CA GLY A 123 6.67 18.58 -0.78
C GLY A 123 7.28 17.28 -0.26
N ASN A 124 6.52 16.20 -0.16
CA ASN A 124 6.96 14.89 0.34
C ASN A 124 7.69 15.01 1.67
N GLN A 125 7.05 15.66 2.65
CA GLN A 125 7.69 16.02 3.91
C GLN A 125 7.51 14.98 5.01
N TYR A 126 6.45 14.15 4.94
CA TYR A 126 6.03 13.30 6.06
C TYR A 126 6.24 11.82 5.80
N ALA A 127 6.28 11.40 4.53
CA ALA A 127 6.31 9.98 4.21
C ALA A 127 7.35 9.61 3.15
N VAL A 128 7.88 8.39 3.29
CA VAL A 128 8.74 7.73 2.30
C VAL A 128 7.88 6.79 1.49
N PRO A 129 7.70 7.00 0.18
CA PRO A 129 6.95 6.07 -0.66
C PRO A 129 7.63 4.71 -0.68
N TYR A 130 6.82 3.66 -0.54
CA TYR A 130 7.28 2.27 -0.39
C TYR A 130 6.92 1.42 -1.61
N MET A 131 5.64 1.19 -1.82
CA MET A 131 5.10 0.51 -2.98
C MET A 131 3.99 1.34 -3.61
N TYR A 132 3.72 1.10 -4.89
CA TYR A 132 2.58 1.69 -5.55
C TYR A 132 1.90 0.68 -6.46
N GLY A 133 0.65 0.94 -6.81
CA GLY A 133 -0.11 0.09 -7.69
C GLY A 133 -1.36 0.76 -8.20
N THR A 134 -2.09 0.02 -9.03
CA THR A 134 -3.34 0.47 -9.63
C THR A 134 -4.48 -0.48 -9.26
N VAL A 135 -5.71 0.02 -9.35
CA VAL A 135 -6.90 -0.83 -9.40
C VAL A 135 -7.23 -1.10 -10.87
N LEU A 136 -7.34 -2.37 -11.24
CA LEU A 136 -7.47 -2.77 -12.63
C LEU A 136 -8.43 -3.97 -12.80
N ILE A 137 -8.52 -4.48 -14.02
CA ILE A 137 -9.37 -5.63 -14.37
C ILE A 137 -8.52 -6.89 -14.42
N GLY A 138 -8.84 -7.87 -13.57
CA GLY A 138 -8.34 -9.24 -13.66
C GLY A 138 -9.39 -10.15 -14.28
N PHE A 139 -8.97 -11.13 -15.07
CA PHE A 139 -9.90 -12.01 -15.76
C PHE A 139 -9.30 -13.38 -16.09
N ASN A 140 -10.17 -14.35 -16.31
CA ASN A 140 -9.83 -15.65 -16.89
C ASN A 140 -10.02 -15.58 -18.43
N PRO A 141 -8.94 -15.59 -19.23
CA PRO A 141 -9.03 -15.39 -20.69
C PRO A 141 -9.93 -16.40 -21.38
N ALA A 142 -9.86 -17.68 -21.00
CA ALA A 142 -10.64 -18.74 -21.62
C ALA A 142 -12.16 -18.54 -21.39
N LYS A 143 -12.55 -18.20 -20.13
CA LYS A 143 -13.96 -17.97 -19.79
C LYS A 143 -14.51 -16.71 -20.43
N VAL A 144 -13.75 -15.60 -20.39
CA VAL A 144 -14.19 -14.34 -21.02
C VAL A 144 -14.34 -14.51 -22.52
N LYS A 145 -13.38 -15.18 -23.18
CA LYS A 145 -13.47 -15.51 -24.62
C LYS A 145 -14.67 -16.39 -24.94
N ALA A 146 -14.95 -17.40 -24.13
CA ALA A 146 -16.10 -18.29 -24.35
C ALA A 146 -17.44 -17.52 -24.27
N VAL A 147 -17.52 -16.45 -23.46
CA VAL A 147 -18.75 -15.67 -23.22
C VAL A 147 -18.90 -14.51 -24.19
N LEU A 148 -17.82 -13.76 -24.46
CA LEU A 148 -17.85 -12.51 -25.24
C LEU A 148 -17.15 -12.62 -26.60
N GLY A 149 -16.47 -13.73 -26.88
CA GLY A 149 -15.67 -13.91 -28.09
C GLY A 149 -14.26 -13.31 -28.02
N GLU A 150 -13.55 -13.38 -29.17
CA GLU A 150 -12.14 -12.94 -29.27
C GLU A 150 -11.94 -11.43 -29.02
N ASN A 151 -12.96 -10.62 -29.35
CA ASN A 151 -12.87 -9.16 -29.29
C ASN A 151 -13.43 -8.59 -27.98
N ALA A 152 -13.44 -9.39 -26.89
CA ALA A 152 -13.83 -8.91 -25.58
C ALA A 152 -12.96 -7.71 -25.15
N PRO A 153 -13.56 -6.59 -24.66
CA PRO A 153 -12.83 -5.37 -24.35
C PRO A 153 -12.11 -5.47 -23.00
N VAL A 154 -11.19 -6.44 -22.85
CA VAL A 154 -10.50 -6.73 -21.59
C VAL A 154 -9.58 -5.61 -21.11
N ASP A 155 -9.19 -4.69 -21.98
CA ASP A 155 -8.38 -3.49 -21.71
C ASP A 155 -9.24 -2.24 -21.48
N SER A 156 -10.51 -2.39 -21.18
CA SER A 156 -11.45 -1.28 -21.05
C SER A 156 -12.45 -1.52 -19.93
N TRP A 157 -12.78 -0.45 -19.17
CA TRP A 157 -13.89 -0.46 -18.23
C TRP A 157 -15.25 -0.81 -18.89
N ASP A 158 -15.34 -0.76 -20.23
CA ASP A 158 -16.52 -1.22 -20.99
C ASP A 158 -16.85 -2.70 -20.69
N LEU A 159 -15.84 -3.51 -20.36
CA LEU A 159 -16.04 -4.91 -20.01
C LEU A 159 -17.05 -5.06 -18.84
N ILE A 160 -17.00 -4.11 -17.90
CA ILE A 160 -17.77 -4.17 -16.65
C ILE A 160 -18.94 -3.18 -16.66
N PHE A 161 -18.74 -1.94 -17.17
CA PHE A 161 -19.77 -0.90 -17.06
C PHE A 161 -20.77 -0.88 -18.21
N LYS A 162 -20.49 -1.58 -19.33
CA LYS A 162 -21.52 -1.79 -20.36
C LYS A 162 -22.37 -3.01 -20.04
N GLU A 163 -23.67 -2.79 -19.90
CA GLU A 163 -24.64 -3.84 -19.57
C GLU A 163 -24.61 -5.01 -20.56
N GLU A 164 -24.37 -4.73 -21.86
CA GLU A 164 -24.26 -5.73 -22.92
C GLU A 164 -23.12 -6.74 -22.71
N ASN A 165 -22.07 -6.36 -21.97
CA ASN A 165 -20.94 -7.21 -21.64
C ASN A 165 -21.17 -7.91 -20.29
N ILE A 166 -21.42 -7.15 -19.22
CA ILE A 166 -21.52 -7.71 -17.86
C ILE A 166 -22.73 -8.65 -17.72
N SER A 167 -23.83 -8.39 -18.42
CA SER A 167 -25.01 -9.29 -18.40
C SER A 167 -24.69 -10.68 -18.95
N LYS A 168 -23.78 -10.80 -19.88
CA LYS A 168 -23.28 -12.09 -20.37
C LYS A 168 -22.28 -12.72 -19.40
N LEU A 169 -21.36 -11.90 -18.85
CA LEU A 169 -20.32 -12.34 -17.91
C LEU A 169 -20.88 -12.85 -16.58
N GLN A 170 -22.12 -12.46 -16.19
CA GLN A 170 -22.77 -12.97 -14.97
C GLN A 170 -22.79 -14.50 -14.89
N GLN A 171 -22.84 -15.22 -16.04
CA GLN A 171 -22.87 -16.68 -16.07
C GLN A 171 -21.56 -17.33 -15.61
N CYS A 172 -20.43 -16.59 -15.66
CA CYS A 172 -19.14 -17.08 -15.18
C CYS A 172 -18.64 -16.31 -13.96
N GLY A 173 -19.39 -15.32 -13.48
CA GLY A 173 -19.14 -14.57 -12.27
C GLY A 173 -18.25 -13.34 -12.43
N VAL A 174 -18.77 -12.19 -11.95
CA VAL A 174 -18.05 -10.91 -11.87
C VAL A 174 -18.00 -10.45 -10.43
N ALA A 175 -16.81 -10.15 -9.91
CA ALA A 175 -16.61 -9.63 -8.57
C ALA A 175 -16.09 -8.18 -8.59
N MET A 176 -16.43 -7.42 -7.57
CA MET A 176 -15.89 -6.06 -7.37
C MET A 176 -15.40 -5.90 -5.95
N LEU A 177 -14.46 -4.96 -5.74
CA LEU A 177 -14.05 -4.54 -4.41
C LEU A 177 -15.24 -3.99 -3.62
N ASP A 178 -15.33 -4.30 -2.34
CA ASP A 178 -16.25 -3.64 -1.41
C ASP A 178 -15.61 -2.35 -0.88
N SER A 179 -15.35 -1.42 -1.77
CA SER A 179 -14.67 -0.16 -1.48
C SER A 179 -15.32 1.00 -2.25
N PRO A 180 -16.14 1.83 -1.57
CA PRO A 180 -16.70 3.03 -2.18
C PRO A 180 -15.63 4.05 -2.58
N GLY A 181 -14.49 4.01 -1.88
CA GLY A 181 -13.35 4.89 -2.13
C GLY A 181 -12.62 4.61 -3.44
N GLU A 182 -12.84 3.47 -4.06
CA GLU A 182 -12.22 3.06 -5.33
C GLU A 182 -13.24 2.88 -6.43
N ILE A 183 -14.32 2.16 -6.18
CA ILE A 183 -15.31 1.82 -7.22
C ILE A 183 -16.09 3.05 -7.69
N LEU A 184 -16.48 3.96 -6.79
CA LEU A 184 -17.20 5.18 -7.21
C LEU A 184 -16.29 6.14 -8.00
N PRO A 185 -15.03 6.42 -7.62
CA PRO A 185 -14.09 7.17 -8.46
C PRO A 185 -13.85 6.56 -9.85
N ILE A 186 -13.75 5.22 -9.94
CA ILE A 186 -13.63 4.54 -11.23
C ILE A 186 -14.90 4.78 -12.09
N ALA A 187 -16.09 4.67 -11.48
CA ALA A 187 -17.34 4.94 -12.17
C ALA A 187 -17.47 6.42 -12.59
N LEU A 188 -17.04 7.37 -11.74
CA LEU A 188 -16.97 8.80 -12.08
C LEU A 188 -16.06 9.03 -13.30
N HIS A 189 -14.85 8.49 -13.24
CA HIS A 189 -13.87 8.63 -14.34
C HIS A 189 -14.39 8.03 -15.64
N TYR A 190 -15.01 6.85 -15.58
CA TYR A 190 -15.65 6.21 -16.73
C TYR A 190 -16.75 7.07 -17.36
N LEU A 191 -17.49 7.84 -16.57
CA LEU A 191 -18.50 8.78 -17.02
C LEU A 191 -17.92 10.12 -17.54
N GLY A 192 -16.61 10.28 -17.58
CA GLY A 192 -15.91 11.51 -17.95
C GLY A 192 -16.02 12.62 -16.89
N LEU A 193 -16.28 12.24 -15.63
CA LEU A 193 -16.34 13.12 -14.48
C LEU A 193 -15.03 13.07 -13.69
N ASP A 194 -14.78 14.08 -12.86
CA ASP A 194 -13.62 14.12 -11.98
C ASP A 194 -13.72 12.97 -10.95
N PRO A 195 -12.75 12.04 -10.88
CA PRO A 195 -12.73 10.97 -9.87
C PRO A 195 -12.67 11.50 -8.44
N ASN A 196 -12.18 12.73 -8.24
CA ASN A 196 -12.13 13.43 -6.96
C ASN A 196 -13.28 14.46 -6.80
N SER A 197 -14.40 14.28 -7.54
CA SER A 197 -15.50 15.24 -7.56
C SER A 197 -16.01 15.57 -6.15
N ARG A 198 -16.26 16.86 -5.92
CA ARG A 198 -16.89 17.37 -4.70
C ARG A 198 -18.36 17.72 -4.93
N ASN A 199 -18.89 17.36 -6.10
CA ASN A 199 -20.30 17.59 -6.46
C ASN A 199 -21.14 16.35 -6.11
N PRO A 200 -22.14 16.47 -5.21
CA PRO A 200 -23.05 15.37 -4.86
C PRO A 200 -23.74 14.72 -6.06
N GLN A 201 -24.10 15.49 -7.07
CA GLN A 201 -24.83 15.00 -8.24
C GLN A 201 -23.99 14.02 -9.07
N ASP A 202 -22.67 14.15 -9.07
CA ASP A 202 -21.79 13.24 -9.80
C ASP A 202 -21.80 11.84 -9.15
N TYR A 203 -21.84 11.78 -7.81
CA TYR A 203 -22.01 10.52 -7.10
C TYR A 203 -23.35 9.83 -7.36
N GLU A 204 -24.43 10.61 -7.53
CA GLU A 204 -25.74 10.05 -7.93
C GLU A 204 -25.67 9.44 -9.35
N LYS A 205 -24.95 10.08 -10.30
CA LYS A 205 -24.74 9.52 -11.66
C LYS A 205 -23.91 8.23 -11.59
N ALA A 206 -22.80 8.23 -10.84
CA ALA A 206 -21.95 7.05 -10.65
C ALA A 206 -22.75 5.91 -9.97
N GLY A 207 -23.54 6.26 -8.95
CA GLY A 207 -24.43 5.31 -8.28
C GLY A 207 -25.46 4.70 -9.23
N ALA A 208 -26.07 5.51 -10.10
CA ALA A 208 -27.03 5.03 -11.09
C ALA A 208 -26.40 4.04 -12.09
N LEU A 209 -25.17 4.34 -12.55
CA LEU A 209 -24.38 3.40 -13.40
C LEU A 209 -24.17 2.07 -12.67
N LEU A 210 -23.72 2.12 -11.43
CA LEU A 210 -23.44 0.92 -10.63
C LEU A 210 -24.72 0.12 -10.30
N GLN A 211 -25.84 0.79 -9.99
CA GLN A 211 -27.13 0.14 -9.76
C GLN A 211 -27.62 -0.61 -11.00
N LYS A 212 -27.38 -0.06 -12.20
CA LYS A 212 -27.76 -0.69 -13.46
C LYS A 212 -27.02 -2.01 -13.70
N ILE A 213 -25.73 -2.08 -13.34
CA ILE A 213 -24.91 -3.28 -13.55
C ILE A 213 -24.94 -4.24 -12.35
N LYS A 214 -25.36 -3.79 -11.17
CA LYS A 214 -25.36 -4.56 -9.92
C LYS A 214 -26.06 -5.92 -10.02
N PRO A 215 -27.18 -6.09 -10.74
CA PRO A 215 -27.82 -7.41 -10.88
C PRO A 215 -26.90 -8.47 -11.50
N HIS A 216 -25.86 -8.06 -12.21
CA HIS A 216 -24.91 -8.94 -12.90
C HIS A 216 -23.62 -9.15 -12.11
N VAL A 217 -23.45 -8.49 -10.97
CA VAL A 217 -22.31 -8.63 -10.06
C VAL A 217 -22.58 -9.75 -9.07
N ALA A 218 -21.71 -10.76 -9.05
CA ALA A 218 -21.85 -11.90 -8.14
C ALA A 218 -21.73 -11.47 -6.66
N TYR A 219 -20.76 -10.62 -6.38
CA TYR A 219 -20.56 -10.07 -5.03
C TYR A 219 -19.61 -8.87 -5.01
N PHE A 220 -19.67 -8.11 -3.91
CA PHE A 220 -18.69 -7.10 -3.52
C PHE A 220 -17.87 -7.64 -2.33
N ASN A 221 -16.58 -7.84 -2.52
CA ASN A 221 -15.68 -8.30 -1.46
C ASN A 221 -14.20 -8.04 -1.85
N SER A 222 -13.45 -7.33 -1.01
CA SER A 222 -12.08 -6.91 -1.32
C SER A 222 -11.01 -7.99 -1.09
N ALA A 223 -11.37 -9.17 -0.56
CA ALA A 223 -10.44 -10.28 -0.33
C ALA A 223 -10.83 -11.55 -1.12
N LYS A 224 -12.10 -11.93 -1.12
CA LYS A 224 -12.58 -13.19 -1.68
C LYS A 224 -12.25 -13.34 -3.18
N TYR A 225 -12.32 -12.26 -3.97
CA TYR A 225 -12.09 -12.29 -5.41
C TYR A 225 -10.74 -12.91 -5.80
N MET A 226 -9.73 -12.73 -4.96
CA MET A 226 -8.37 -13.23 -5.20
C MET A 226 -8.34 -14.77 -5.30
N THR A 227 -8.93 -15.43 -4.32
CA THR A 227 -9.02 -16.90 -4.29
C THR A 227 -9.96 -17.42 -5.38
N ASP A 228 -11.12 -16.78 -5.55
CA ASP A 228 -12.14 -17.25 -6.52
C ASP A 228 -11.64 -17.16 -7.96
N ILE A 229 -10.89 -16.10 -8.32
CA ILE A 229 -10.34 -15.99 -9.68
C ILE A 229 -9.22 -17.01 -9.93
N ALA A 230 -8.37 -17.27 -8.93
CA ALA A 230 -7.30 -18.26 -9.01
C ALA A 230 -7.83 -19.71 -9.09
N ASN A 231 -8.96 -19.98 -8.46
CA ASN A 231 -9.65 -21.26 -8.55
C ASN A 231 -10.51 -21.38 -9.82
N GLY A 232 -10.77 -20.27 -10.50
CA GLY A 232 -11.67 -20.23 -11.64
C GLY A 232 -13.17 -20.19 -11.28
N ASP A 233 -13.52 -19.86 -10.03
CA ASP A 233 -14.92 -19.73 -9.59
C ASP A 233 -15.61 -18.49 -10.17
N ILE A 234 -14.82 -17.45 -10.48
CA ILE A 234 -15.25 -16.26 -11.22
C ILE A 234 -14.39 -16.04 -12.47
N CYS A 235 -14.89 -15.23 -13.41
CA CYS A 235 -14.17 -14.96 -14.65
C CYS A 235 -13.64 -13.54 -14.77
N VAL A 236 -14.16 -12.58 -14.02
CA VAL A 236 -13.72 -11.18 -14.02
C VAL A 236 -13.76 -10.62 -12.61
N ALA A 237 -12.77 -9.81 -12.26
CA ALA A 237 -12.78 -9.03 -11.02
C ALA A 237 -12.17 -7.65 -11.22
N ILE A 238 -12.67 -6.65 -10.46
CA ILE A 238 -11.95 -5.41 -10.20
C ILE A 238 -11.12 -5.63 -8.93
N GLY A 239 -9.82 -5.36 -9.01
CA GLY A 239 -8.90 -5.57 -7.89
C GLY A 239 -7.56 -4.90 -8.06
N TYR A 240 -6.65 -5.16 -7.13
CA TYR A 240 -5.31 -4.55 -7.08
C TYR A 240 -4.33 -5.28 -8.00
N SER A 241 -3.50 -4.51 -8.71
CA SER A 241 -2.57 -5.01 -9.73
C SER A 241 -1.63 -6.13 -9.23
N GLY A 242 -0.94 -5.93 -8.11
CA GLY A 242 -0.04 -6.93 -7.55
C GLY A 242 -0.75 -8.17 -6.99
N SER A 243 -2.01 -8.02 -6.52
CA SER A 243 -2.80 -9.19 -6.11
C SER A 243 -3.05 -10.12 -7.28
N PHE A 244 -3.38 -9.61 -8.47
CA PHE A 244 -3.55 -10.46 -9.66
C PHE A 244 -2.25 -11.17 -10.06
N PHE A 245 -1.11 -10.48 -9.97
CA PHE A 245 0.19 -11.11 -10.20
C PHE A 245 0.44 -12.29 -9.25
N GLN A 246 0.25 -12.08 -7.94
CA GLN A 246 0.44 -13.13 -6.92
C GLN A 246 -0.51 -14.31 -7.14
N PHE A 247 -1.80 -14.05 -7.40
CA PHE A 247 -2.79 -15.10 -7.54
C PHE A 247 -2.71 -15.83 -8.89
N ALA A 248 -2.23 -15.17 -9.97
CA ALA A 248 -1.88 -15.83 -11.21
C ALA A 248 -0.73 -16.83 -11.02
N ASN A 249 0.29 -16.46 -10.24
CA ASN A 249 1.38 -17.37 -9.90
C ASN A 249 0.89 -18.55 -9.06
N ARG A 250 0.04 -18.33 -8.05
CA ARG A 250 -0.58 -19.40 -7.24
C ARG A 250 -1.42 -20.37 -8.09
N ALA A 251 -2.22 -19.83 -9.04
CA ALA A 251 -3.01 -20.66 -9.96
C ALA A 251 -2.10 -21.54 -10.84
N LYS A 252 -0.99 -20.97 -11.34
CA LYS A 252 0.02 -21.70 -12.12
C LYS A 252 0.69 -22.80 -11.29
N GLU A 253 1.09 -22.50 -10.07
CA GLU A 253 1.71 -23.45 -9.13
C GLU A 253 0.75 -24.58 -8.75
N ALA A 254 -0.52 -24.29 -8.57
CA ALA A 254 -1.55 -25.29 -8.26
C ALA A 254 -1.80 -26.27 -9.41
N GLY A 255 -1.42 -25.92 -10.64
CA GLY A 255 -1.51 -26.81 -11.82
C GLY A 255 -2.96 -27.21 -12.19
N ASN A 256 -3.96 -26.43 -11.77
CA ASN A 256 -5.39 -26.70 -11.99
C ASN A 256 -5.89 -26.28 -13.39
N GLY A 257 -5.00 -25.80 -14.26
CA GLY A 257 -5.32 -25.34 -15.60
C GLY A 257 -5.99 -23.94 -15.67
N VAL A 258 -6.16 -23.27 -14.53
CA VAL A 258 -6.68 -21.90 -14.50
C VAL A 258 -5.58 -20.92 -14.88
N VAL A 259 -5.91 -20.03 -15.83
CA VAL A 259 -5.07 -18.89 -16.23
C VAL A 259 -5.75 -17.60 -15.76
N VAL A 260 -5.01 -16.76 -15.05
CA VAL A 260 -5.44 -15.43 -14.67
C VAL A 260 -4.57 -14.42 -15.41
N ASP A 261 -5.24 -13.52 -16.12
CA ASP A 261 -4.60 -12.36 -16.78
C ASP A 261 -5.21 -11.06 -16.25
N TRP A 262 -4.56 -9.93 -16.47
CA TRP A 262 -5.04 -8.63 -15.99
C TRP A 262 -4.62 -7.52 -16.96
N ARG A 263 -5.44 -6.49 -17.04
CA ARG A 263 -5.20 -5.33 -17.92
C ARG A 263 -5.48 -4.03 -17.17
N LEU A 264 -4.56 -3.10 -17.35
CA LEU A 264 -4.79 -1.70 -17.02
C LEU A 264 -5.75 -1.12 -18.08
N PRO A 265 -6.94 -0.64 -17.68
CA PRO A 265 -7.88 -0.09 -18.64
C PRO A 265 -7.35 1.18 -19.32
N LYS A 266 -7.53 1.26 -20.63
CA LYS A 266 -7.05 2.38 -21.45
C LYS A 266 -7.66 3.74 -21.10
N GLN A 267 -8.82 3.76 -20.44
CA GLN A 267 -9.41 5.00 -19.92
C GLN A 267 -8.65 5.55 -18.71
N GLY A 268 -7.79 4.75 -18.08
CA GLY A 268 -7.10 5.10 -16.85
C GLY A 268 -7.68 4.42 -15.62
N ALA A 269 -6.96 4.55 -14.51
CA ALA A 269 -7.26 3.88 -13.25
C ALA A 269 -6.72 4.66 -12.04
N PRO A 270 -7.23 4.41 -10.83
CA PRO A 270 -6.63 4.95 -9.61
C PRO A 270 -5.20 4.44 -9.43
N LEU A 271 -4.29 5.36 -9.12
CA LEU A 271 -2.94 5.09 -8.66
C LEU A 271 -2.87 5.34 -7.15
N TRP A 272 -2.43 4.34 -6.40
CA TRP A 272 -2.24 4.45 -4.96
C TRP A 272 -0.77 4.27 -4.59
N PHE A 273 -0.39 4.85 -3.45
CA PHE A 273 0.91 4.70 -2.82
C PHE A 273 0.73 4.28 -1.38
N ASP A 274 1.43 3.24 -0.95
CA ASP A 274 1.67 2.98 0.46
C ASP A 274 3.02 3.55 0.85
N SER A 275 3.07 4.20 1.98
CA SER A 275 4.23 4.98 2.39
C SER A 275 4.54 4.82 3.86
N PHE A 276 5.82 4.73 4.20
CA PHE A 276 6.24 4.74 5.59
C PHE A 276 6.24 6.17 6.15
N ALA A 277 5.59 6.35 7.28
CA ALA A 277 5.56 7.62 8.01
C ALA A 277 5.95 7.42 9.48
N ILE A 278 6.50 8.48 10.10
CA ILE A 278 6.93 8.47 11.50
C ILE A 278 5.85 9.14 12.35
N PRO A 279 5.15 8.40 13.24
CA PRO A 279 4.19 9.00 14.16
C PRO A 279 4.83 10.08 15.04
N LYS A 280 4.06 11.12 15.37
CA LYS A 280 4.54 12.19 16.26
C LYS A 280 4.92 11.68 17.64
N SER A 281 4.32 10.59 18.09
CA SER A 281 4.60 9.93 19.35
C SER A 281 5.76 8.93 19.32
N ALA A 282 6.41 8.74 18.16
CA ALA A 282 7.53 7.81 17.99
C ALA A 282 8.68 8.16 18.95
N LYS A 283 9.25 7.13 19.57
CA LYS A 283 10.36 7.28 20.54
C LYS A 283 11.72 7.03 19.89
N ASN A 284 11.77 6.15 18.89
CA ASN A 284 13.01 5.69 18.25
C ASN A 284 13.15 6.29 16.84
N VAL A 285 13.10 7.64 16.77
CA VAL A 285 13.08 8.41 15.50
C VAL A 285 14.37 8.24 14.69
N ALA A 286 15.51 8.08 15.37
CA ALA A 286 16.80 7.85 14.72
C ALA A 286 16.83 6.48 14.02
N GLU A 287 16.37 5.44 14.74
CA GLU A 287 16.25 4.07 14.23
C GLU A 287 15.24 3.97 13.08
N ALA A 288 14.13 4.74 13.16
CA ALA A 288 13.16 4.85 12.09
C ALA A 288 13.80 5.40 10.80
N HIS A 289 14.57 6.48 10.89
CA HIS A 289 15.29 7.02 9.71
C HIS A 289 16.34 6.04 9.17
N GLU A 290 17.06 5.33 10.05
CA GLU A 290 18.04 4.34 9.63
C GLU A 290 17.38 3.19 8.84
N PHE A 291 16.22 2.71 9.31
CA PHE A 291 15.44 1.70 8.60
C PHE A 291 14.88 2.23 7.28
N LEU A 292 14.31 3.44 7.28
CA LEU A 292 13.82 4.07 6.04
C LEU A 292 14.93 4.24 5.00
N ASN A 293 16.11 4.69 5.43
CA ASN A 293 17.25 4.81 4.52
C ASN A 293 17.71 3.45 3.99
N ASN A 294 17.65 2.40 4.81
CA ASN A 294 17.94 1.03 4.35
C ASN A 294 16.92 0.54 3.33
N LEU A 295 15.63 0.81 3.51
CA LEU A 295 14.59 0.47 2.53
C LEU A 295 14.77 1.18 1.19
N LEU A 296 15.31 2.40 1.21
CA LEU A 296 15.60 3.18 0.01
C LEU A 296 16.83 2.70 -0.76
N ASP A 297 17.60 1.75 -0.23
CA ASP A 297 18.69 1.11 -1.00
C ASP A 297 18.10 0.30 -2.15
N PRO A 298 18.53 0.53 -3.41
CA PRO A 298 18.05 -0.22 -4.58
C PRO A 298 18.11 -1.75 -4.42
N LYS A 299 19.15 -2.26 -3.75
CA LYS A 299 19.34 -3.69 -3.52
C LYS A 299 18.45 -4.28 -2.43
N VAL A 300 17.90 -3.43 -1.56
CA VAL A 300 16.95 -3.83 -0.51
C VAL A 300 15.52 -3.78 -1.03
N ILE A 301 15.16 -2.72 -1.75
CA ILE A 301 13.76 -2.53 -2.19
C ILE A 301 13.38 -3.43 -3.37
N ALA A 302 14.33 -3.76 -4.27
CA ALA A 302 14.02 -4.57 -5.45
C ALA A 302 13.54 -6.00 -5.09
N PRO A 303 14.20 -6.77 -4.22
CA PRO A 303 13.68 -8.08 -3.79
C PRO A 303 12.32 -8.02 -3.07
N ILE A 304 12.03 -6.88 -2.42
CA ILE A 304 10.70 -6.69 -1.81
C ILE A 304 9.63 -6.57 -2.91
N SER A 305 9.91 -5.81 -3.98
CA SER A 305 9.02 -5.74 -5.15
C SER A 305 8.77 -7.12 -5.76
N ASP A 306 9.80 -7.92 -5.91
CA ASP A 306 9.69 -9.29 -6.44
C ASP A 306 8.81 -10.18 -5.58
N PHE A 307 8.94 -10.05 -4.25
CA PHE A 307 8.13 -10.80 -3.30
C PHE A 307 6.66 -10.35 -3.29
N LEU A 308 6.43 -9.04 -3.34
CA LEU A 308 5.09 -8.45 -3.23
C LEU A 308 4.32 -8.45 -4.55
N GLY A 309 5.00 -8.48 -5.70
CA GLY A 309 4.39 -8.31 -7.02
C GLY A 309 4.00 -6.86 -7.33
N TYR A 310 4.53 -5.89 -6.59
CA TYR A 310 4.29 -4.46 -6.78
C TYR A 310 5.56 -3.72 -7.19
N PRO A 311 5.47 -2.74 -8.10
CA PRO A 311 6.59 -1.86 -8.38
C PRO A 311 6.86 -0.94 -7.18
N ASN A 312 8.14 -0.58 -7.02
CA ASN A 312 8.59 0.39 -6.04
C ASN A 312 8.94 1.73 -6.70
N PRO A 313 8.91 2.84 -5.95
CA PRO A 313 9.19 4.18 -6.48
C PRO A 313 10.69 4.50 -6.62
N ASN A 314 11.58 3.53 -6.46
CA ASN A 314 13.03 3.70 -6.56
C ASN A 314 13.49 3.50 -8.00
N LYS A 315 13.92 4.59 -8.69
CA LYS A 315 14.34 4.57 -10.09
C LYS A 315 15.56 3.71 -10.36
N ASP A 316 16.43 3.55 -9.35
CA ASP A 316 17.65 2.75 -9.44
C ASP A 316 17.42 1.30 -8.93
N GLY A 317 16.34 1.08 -8.17
CA GLY A 317 15.88 -0.23 -7.72
C GLY A 317 15.05 -0.96 -8.78
N MET A 318 14.18 -0.25 -9.51
CA MET A 318 13.33 -0.86 -10.53
C MET A 318 14.09 -1.66 -11.60
N PRO A 319 15.27 -1.24 -12.10
CA PRO A 319 16.08 -2.05 -13.02
C PRO A 319 16.54 -3.40 -12.44
N LEU A 320 16.55 -3.56 -11.12
CA LEU A 320 16.95 -4.80 -10.42
C LEU A 320 15.76 -5.74 -10.17
N VAL A 321 14.51 -5.25 -10.34
CA VAL A 321 13.28 -6.03 -10.19
C VAL A 321 13.13 -7.02 -11.34
N GLN A 322 12.55 -8.20 -11.08
CA GLN A 322 12.27 -9.23 -12.08
C GLN A 322 11.49 -8.66 -13.28
N SER A 323 11.78 -9.18 -14.48
CA SER A 323 11.19 -8.71 -15.73
C SER A 323 9.67 -8.84 -15.76
N GLU A 324 9.12 -9.85 -15.10
CA GLU A 324 7.69 -10.12 -15.00
C GLU A 324 6.91 -8.99 -14.32
N ILE A 325 7.58 -8.20 -13.47
CA ILE A 325 7.00 -7.02 -12.81
C ILE A 325 7.47 -5.76 -13.53
N ARG A 326 8.79 -5.62 -13.70
CA ARG A 326 9.42 -4.41 -14.26
C ARG A 326 8.92 -4.09 -15.67
N ASP A 327 8.86 -5.10 -16.54
CA ASP A 327 8.56 -4.94 -17.97
C ASP A 327 7.06 -5.19 -18.29
N ASN A 328 6.24 -5.46 -17.27
CA ASN A 328 4.80 -5.64 -17.42
C ASN A 328 4.07 -4.30 -17.34
N PRO A 329 3.50 -3.78 -18.45
CA PRO A 329 2.86 -2.46 -18.47
C PRO A 329 1.57 -2.39 -17.64
N ASN A 330 1.02 -3.52 -17.19
CA ASN A 330 -0.13 -3.57 -16.31
C ASN A 330 0.25 -3.51 -14.82
N LEU A 331 1.53 -3.75 -14.47
CA LEU A 331 2.06 -3.60 -13.12
C LEU A 331 2.89 -2.32 -13.00
N THR A 332 3.78 -2.11 -13.96
CA THR A 332 4.66 -0.94 -14.07
C THR A 332 4.23 -0.13 -15.30
N PRO A 333 3.24 0.78 -15.15
CA PRO A 333 2.67 1.51 -16.26
C PRO A 333 3.70 2.34 -17.02
N THR A 334 3.64 2.29 -18.36
CA THR A 334 4.47 3.12 -19.24
C THR A 334 4.20 4.62 -19.00
N ALA A 335 5.13 5.48 -19.38
CA ALA A 335 4.96 6.93 -19.29
C ALA A 335 3.68 7.43 -20.01
N GLU A 336 3.28 6.77 -21.11
CA GLU A 336 2.03 7.09 -21.80
C GLU A 336 0.79 6.67 -20.99
N ALA A 337 0.79 5.46 -20.42
CA ALA A 337 -0.31 4.98 -19.57
C ALA A 337 -0.44 5.81 -18.28
N GLN A 338 0.67 6.27 -17.73
CA GLN A 338 0.68 7.11 -16.52
C GLN A 338 -0.08 8.43 -16.70
N LYS A 339 -0.18 8.98 -17.91
CA LYS A 339 -0.96 10.21 -18.16
C LYS A 339 -2.46 10.05 -17.89
N ASN A 340 -2.98 8.84 -17.93
CA ASN A 340 -4.37 8.52 -17.69
C ASN A 340 -4.61 8.02 -16.24
N LEU A 341 -3.55 7.84 -15.45
CA LEU A 341 -3.68 7.48 -14.05
C LEU A 341 -4.01 8.72 -13.21
N TYR A 342 -4.75 8.50 -12.15
CA TYR A 342 -5.13 9.57 -11.23
C TYR A 342 -4.96 9.14 -9.78
N VAL A 343 -4.51 10.09 -8.95
CA VAL A 343 -4.36 9.89 -7.52
C VAL A 343 -5.64 10.33 -6.83
N LEU A 344 -6.16 9.49 -5.94
CA LEU A 344 -7.35 9.83 -5.15
C LEU A 344 -6.98 10.77 -4.00
N GLN A 345 -7.87 11.73 -3.74
CA GLN A 345 -7.72 12.72 -2.68
C GLN A 345 -8.81 12.52 -1.62
N PRO A 346 -8.52 12.84 -0.35
CA PRO A 346 -9.54 12.88 0.68
C PRO A 346 -10.68 13.85 0.32
N LEU A 347 -11.88 13.41 0.60
CA LEU A 347 -13.07 14.20 0.34
C LEU A 347 -13.53 14.95 1.60
N PRO A 348 -14.18 16.11 1.46
CA PRO A 348 -14.85 16.75 2.59
C PRO A 348 -15.87 15.80 3.22
N GLN A 349 -16.00 15.80 4.55
CA GLN A 349 -16.89 14.91 5.30
C GLN A 349 -18.33 14.86 4.75
N LYS A 350 -18.84 15.99 4.25
CA LYS A 350 -20.17 16.05 3.61
C LYS A 350 -20.24 15.14 2.38
N ILE A 351 -19.20 15.12 1.56
CA ILE A 351 -19.14 14.31 0.33
C ILE A 351 -18.90 12.84 0.69
N GLU A 352 -18.06 12.57 1.68
CA GLU A 352 -17.85 11.21 2.21
C GLU A 352 -19.17 10.56 2.65
N ARG A 353 -20.02 11.28 3.36
CA ARG A 353 -21.36 10.80 3.75
C ARG A 353 -22.24 10.50 2.55
N ILE A 354 -22.14 11.31 1.48
CA ILE A 354 -22.87 11.09 0.24
C ILE A 354 -22.34 9.84 -0.46
N ARG A 355 -21.03 9.72 -0.60
CA ARG A 355 -20.34 8.56 -1.18
C ARG A 355 -20.75 7.26 -0.48
N THR A 356 -20.70 7.23 0.84
CA THR A 356 -21.10 6.08 1.65
C THR A 356 -22.59 5.73 1.47
N ARG A 357 -23.45 6.74 1.44
CA ARG A 357 -24.91 6.54 1.22
C ARG A 357 -25.19 5.99 -0.18
N VAL A 358 -24.55 6.54 -1.22
CA VAL A 358 -24.69 6.06 -2.59
C VAL A 358 -24.20 4.61 -2.69
N TRP A 359 -23.06 4.28 -2.07
CA TRP A 359 -22.56 2.92 -2.03
C TRP A 359 -23.50 1.94 -1.34
N SER A 360 -24.07 2.33 -0.20
CA SER A 360 -25.06 1.51 0.49
C SER A 360 -26.26 1.21 -0.40
N LYS A 361 -26.78 2.22 -1.13
CA LYS A 361 -27.88 2.03 -2.11
C LYS A 361 -27.47 1.07 -3.24
N VAL A 362 -26.26 1.19 -3.77
CA VAL A 362 -25.75 0.26 -4.81
C VAL A 362 -25.78 -1.18 -4.29
N LYS A 363 -25.30 -1.42 -3.07
CA LYS A 363 -25.27 -2.78 -2.50
C LYS A 363 -26.64 -3.35 -2.15
N THR A 364 -27.51 -2.55 -1.56
CA THR A 364 -28.83 -3.02 -1.09
C THR A 364 -29.91 -3.00 -2.18
N GLY A 365 -29.72 -2.19 -3.22
CA GLY A 365 -30.71 -2.03 -4.30
C GLY A 365 -31.88 -1.10 -3.93
N ASN A 366 -31.80 -0.38 -2.78
CA ASN A 366 -32.85 0.52 -2.26
C ASN A 366 -32.37 1.97 -2.25
#